data_045660097a398b36201bc6d1c7c27079
#
_entry.id   045660097a398b36201bc6d1c7c27079
#
_cell.length_a   1.000
_cell.length_b   1.000
_cell.length_c   1.000
_cell.angle_alpha   90.00
_cell.angle_beta   90.00
_cell.angle_gamma   90.00
#
_symmetry.space_group_name_H-M   'P 1'
#
loop_
_entity.id
_entity.type
_entity.pdbx_description
1 polymer ?
#
loop_
_entity_poly.entity_id
_entity_poly.type
_entity_poly.pdbx_seq_one_letter_code
_entity_poly.pdbx_strand_id
1 'polypeptide(L)'
;MKPYISIVIPTLNEQDNMHKLLEGIHSVIKDYRYEVIIVDGHSRDHTVKFARQMGATVIYDDKGKGSALRKGLAAAKGKIIISMDADLSHRPNELKLLIAGIEAGYDVCMGSRFLTGGGSDDMPLTRIIGNKIFVAIVNILYGSHYTDMCYGYRSFARGVSRKLSLEEDGFGIETEISIKAQKKHLRALEVPSYEKLRASGEGKLRSLGDGAIILRTILKNL
;
A
#
# COMPACT_ATOMS: atom_id res chain seq x y z
N MET A 1 -5.59 -0.91 -25.65
CA MET A 1 -4.27 -1.48 -25.24
C MET A 1 -4.25 -1.62 -23.72
N LYS A 2 -3.59 -2.67 -23.17
CA LYS A 2 -3.51 -2.85 -21.71
C LYS A 2 -2.55 -1.82 -21.08
N PRO A 3 -2.82 -1.31 -19.87
CA PRO A 3 -1.91 -0.44 -19.15
C PRO A 3 -0.62 -1.18 -18.78
N TYR A 4 0.48 -0.43 -18.59
CA TYR A 4 1.73 -0.95 -18.07
C TYR A 4 1.72 -0.91 -16.53
N ILE A 5 1.15 0.17 -15.95
CA ILE A 5 1.04 0.37 -14.51
C ILE A 5 -0.44 0.44 -14.12
N SER A 6 -0.81 -0.20 -13.01
CA SER A 6 -2.08 0.01 -12.31
C SER A 6 -1.79 0.57 -10.92
N ILE A 7 -2.37 1.71 -10.59
CA ILE A 7 -2.32 2.26 -9.23
C ILE A 7 -3.64 1.91 -8.53
N VAL A 8 -3.55 1.25 -7.38
CA VAL A 8 -4.70 0.84 -6.55
C VAL A 8 -4.73 1.67 -5.28
N ILE A 9 -5.84 2.35 -5.03
CA ILE A 9 -5.97 3.30 -3.93
C ILE A 9 -7.26 2.98 -3.15
N PRO A 10 -7.18 2.30 -1.99
CA PRO A 10 -8.30 2.21 -1.06
C PRO A 10 -8.66 3.59 -0.52
N THR A 11 -9.93 3.95 -0.55
CA THR A 11 -10.38 5.32 -0.29
C THR A 11 -11.66 5.36 0.55
N LEU A 12 -11.74 6.30 1.50
CA LEU A 12 -12.96 6.59 2.25
C LEU A 12 -12.96 8.03 2.74
N ASN A 13 -13.83 8.88 2.16
CA ASN A 13 -13.98 10.30 2.49
C ASN A 13 -12.65 11.07 2.34
N GLU A 14 -12.13 11.15 1.12
CA GLU A 14 -10.85 11.77 0.78
C GLU A 14 -11.01 12.85 -0.31
N GLN A 15 -12.16 13.54 -0.36
CA GLN A 15 -12.45 14.53 -1.39
C GLN A 15 -11.39 15.63 -1.49
N ASP A 16 -10.87 16.09 -0.34
CA ASP A 16 -9.91 17.20 -0.28
C ASP A 16 -8.52 16.82 -0.82
N ASN A 17 -8.22 15.53 -0.80
CA ASN A 17 -6.94 14.98 -1.24
C ASN A 17 -6.98 14.50 -2.70
N MET A 18 -8.16 14.14 -3.21
CA MET A 18 -8.31 13.37 -4.46
C MET A 18 -7.67 14.06 -5.66
N HIS A 19 -7.93 15.36 -5.84
CA HIS A 19 -7.41 16.09 -6.99
C HIS A 19 -5.88 16.14 -6.97
N LYS A 20 -5.29 16.57 -5.85
CA LYS A 20 -3.85 16.68 -5.67
C LYS A 20 -3.13 15.35 -5.77
N LEU A 21 -3.76 14.27 -5.27
CA LEU A 21 -3.22 12.92 -5.37
C LEU A 21 -3.11 12.47 -6.82
N LEU A 22 -4.20 12.59 -7.58
CA LEU A 22 -4.24 12.12 -8.97
C LEU A 22 -3.36 12.98 -9.90
N GLU A 23 -3.28 14.30 -9.67
CA GLU A 23 -2.31 15.16 -10.37
C GLU A 23 -0.87 14.77 -10.04
N GLY A 24 -0.57 14.52 -8.76
CA GLY A 24 0.75 14.07 -8.33
C GLY A 24 1.17 12.77 -8.99
N ILE A 25 0.28 11.79 -9.05
CA ILE A 25 0.50 10.52 -9.76
C ILE A 25 0.77 10.79 -11.24
N HIS A 26 -0.12 11.53 -11.91
CA HIS A 26 0.01 11.85 -13.32
C HIS A 26 1.35 12.52 -13.65
N SER A 27 1.76 13.49 -12.85
CA SER A 27 3.01 14.24 -13.08
C SER A 27 4.25 13.34 -13.12
N VAL A 28 4.23 12.21 -12.38
CA VAL A 28 5.37 11.30 -12.25
C VAL A 28 5.37 10.20 -13.30
N ILE A 29 4.19 9.67 -13.66
CA ILE A 29 4.08 8.50 -14.53
C ILE A 29 3.37 8.77 -15.87
N LYS A 30 3.23 10.04 -16.27
CA LYS A 30 2.57 10.45 -17.54
C LYS A 30 3.15 9.78 -18.79
N ASP A 31 4.43 9.43 -18.77
CA ASP A 31 5.11 8.78 -19.89
C ASP A 31 4.83 7.26 -19.99
N TYR A 32 4.21 6.69 -18.95
CA TYR A 32 3.74 5.31 -18.93
C TYR A 32 2.27 5.25 -19.35
N ARG A 33 1.87 4.12 -19.94
CA ARG A 33 0.44 3.78 -20.05
C ARG A 33 -0.02 3.27 -18.70
N TYR A 34 -0.89 3.98 -18.03
CA TYR A 34 -1.35 3.61 -16.70
C TYR A 34 -2.87 3.70 -16.54
N GLU A 35 -3.37 3.08 -15.49
CA GLU A 35 -4.72 3.23 -14.98
C GLU A 35 -4.67 3.49 -13.47
N VAL A 36 -5.65 4.24 -12.97
CA VAL A 36 -5.88 4.40 -11.53
C VAL A 36 -7.20 3.74 -11.17
N ILE A 37 -7.17 2.91 -10.13
CA ILE A 37 -8.31 2.18 -9.60
C ILE A 37 -8.53 2.66 -8.16
N ILE A 38 -9.57 3.44 -7.95
CA ILE A 38 -10.05 3.85 -6.64
C ILE A 38 -10.98 2.75 -6.15
N VAL A 39 -10.67 2.21 -4.95
CA VAL A 39 -11.56 1.27 -4.28
C VAL A 39 -12.23 1.98 -3.12
N ASP A 40 -13.44 2.44 -3.36
CA ASP A 40 -14.15 3.34 -2.47
C ASP A 40 -14.99 2.58 -1.43
N GLY A 41 -14.80 2.93 -0.15
CA GLY A 41 -15.52 2.38 0.99
C GLY A 41 -16.90 3.00 1.22
N HIS A 42 -17.62 3.38 0.16
CA HIS A 42 -18.88 4.11 0.20
C HIS A 42 -18.74 5.51 0.83
N SER A 43 -17.83 6.31 0.28
CA SER A 43 -17.64 7.72 0.66
C SER A 43 -18.95 8.51 0.57
N ARG A 44 -19.17 9.39 1.55
CA ARG A 44 -20.37 10.24 1.65
C ARG A 44 -20.14 11.66 1.16
N ASP A 45 -18.91 11.96 0.79
CA ASP A 45 -18.44 13.24 0.26
C ASP A 45 -18.29 13.21 -1.28
N HIS A 46 -17.54 14.12 -1.85
CA HIS A 46 -17.32 14.19 -3.29
C HIS A 46 -16.14 13.35 -3.81
N THR A 47 -15.56 12.46 -2.99
CA THR A 47 -14.42 11.60 -3.36
C THR A 47 -14.63 10.90 -4.70
N VAL A 48 -15.72 10.16 -4.84
CA VAL A 48 -16.03 9.38 -6.06
C VAL A 48 -16.24 10.27 -7.27
N LYS A 49 -16.91 11.41 -7.08
CA LYS A 49 -17.14 12.40 -8.16
C LYS A 49 -15.81 12.91 -8.71
N PHE A 50 -14.90 13.36 -7.84
CA PHE A 50 -13.61 13.89 -8.25
C PHE A 50 -12.72 12.82 -8.89
N ALA A 51 -12.69 11.60 -8.32
CA ALA A 51 -11.95 10.49 -8.90
C ALA A 51 -12.37 10.21 -10.35
N ARG A 52 -13.67 10.13 -10.62
CA ARG A 52 -14.21 9.89 -11.98
C ARG A 52 -13.92 11.03 -12.94
N GLN A 53 -14.03 12.28 -12.49
CA GLN A 53 -13.71 13.46 -13.31
C GLN A 53 -12.26 13.47 -13.78
N MET A 54 -11.35 12.91 -12.97
CA MET A 54 -9.93 12.78 -13.29
C MET A 54 -9.59 11.46 -14.01
N GLY A 55 -10.58 10.72 -14.48
CA GLY A 55 -10.39 9.51 -15.30
C GLY A 55 -10.07 8.24 -14.53
N ALA A 56 -10.18 8.23 -13.19
CA ALA A 56 -9.99 7.02 -12.42
C ALA A 56 -11.19 6.06 -12.56
N THR A 57 -10.90 4.76 -12.58
CA THR A 57 -11.92 3.71 -12.44
C THR A 57 -12.29 3.58 -10.97
N VAL A 58 -13.57 3.65 -10.64
CA VAL A 58 -14.06 3.50 -9.26
C VAL A 58 -14.80 2.18 -9.11
N ILE A 59 -14.38 1.38 -8.13
CA ILE A 59 -15.07 0.17 -7.66
C ILE A 59 -15.34 0.32 -6.15
N TYR A 60 -16.26 -0.45 -5.59
CA TYR A 60 -16.70 -0.29 -4.21
C TYR A 60 -16.37 -1.51 -3.35
N ASP A 61 -15.97 -1.26 -2.11
CA ASP A 61 -15.79 -2.29 -1.08
C ASP A 61 -15.90 -1.68 0.31
N ASP A 62 -16.76 -2.26 1.17
CA ASP A 62 -17.07 -1.75 2.51
C ASP A 62 -16.55 -2.61 3.66
N LYS A 63 -15.79 -3.68 3.36
CA LYS A 63 -15.29 -4.61 4.37
C LYS A 63 -14.02 -4.14 5.09
N GLY A 64 -13.33 -3.13 4.55
CA GLY A 64 -12.14 -2.54 5.14
C GLY A 64 -10.98 -2.37 4.17
N LYS A 65 -9.88 -1.73 4.64
CA LYS A 65 -8.72 -1.39 3.80
C LYS A 65 -8.13 -2.61 3.08
N GLY A 66 -7.98 -3.72 3.78
CA GLY A 66 -7.40 -4.94 3.22
C GLY A 66 -8.29 -5.56 2.13
N SER A 67 -9.60 -5.66 2.38
CA SER A 67 -10.56 -6.14 1.38
C SER A 67 -10.57 -5.23 0.14
N ALA A 68 -10.61 -3.92 0.35
CA ALA A 68 -10.53 -2.94 -0.73
C ALA A 68 -9.25 -3.11 -1.55
N LEU A 69 -8.10 -3.26 -0.88
CA LEU A 69 -6.83 -3.51 -1.56
C LEU A 69 -6.87 -4.81 -2.38
N ARG A 70 -7.33 -5.92 -1.82
CA ARG A 70 -7.46 -7.21 -2.54
C ARG A 70 -8.34 -7.08 -3.78
N LYS A 71 -9.45 -6.38 -3.67
CA LYS A 71 -10.38 -6.15 -4.78
C LYS A 71 -9.75 -5.31 -5.89
N GLY A 72 -9.03 -4.25 -5.51
CA GLY A 72 -8.27 -3.42 -6.44
C GLY A 72 -7.15 -4.19 -7.15
N LEU A 73 -6.37 -4.97 -6.40
CA LEU A 73 -5.31 -5.84 -6.95
C LEU A 73 -5.87 -6.87 -7.95
N ALA A 74 -7.06 -7.41 -7.70
CA ALA A 74 -7.73 -8.34 -8.60
C ALA A 74 -8.24 -7.66 -9.88
N ALA A 75 -8.67 -6.41 -9.81
CA ALA A 75 -9.16 -5.62 -10.95
C ALA A 75 -8.02 -5.07 -11.83
N ALA A 76 -6.82 -4.92 -11.28
CA ALA A 76 -5.66 -4.34 -11.94
C ALA A 76 -5.20 -5.13 -13.17
N LYS A 77 -4.92 -4.41 -14.27
CA LYS A 77 -4.54 -4.99 -15.58
C LYS A 77 -3.08 -4.73 -15.94
N GLY A 78 -2.38 -3.89 -15.19
CA GLY A 78 -0.99 -3.51 -15.42
C GLY A 78 0.00 -4.67 -15.29
N LYS A 79 1.18 -4.49 -15.86
CA LYS A 79 2.33 -5.38 -15.59
C LYS A 79 2.91 -5.12 -14.20
N ILE A 80 2.87 -3.87 -13.76
CA ILE A 80 3.25 -3.41 -12.43
C ILE A 80 1.98 -2.92 -11.76
N ILE A 81 1.71 -3.38 -10.54
CA ILE A 81 0.56 -2.96 -9.75
C ILE A 81 1.11 -2.27 -8.50
N ILE A 82 0.67 -1.04 -8.22
CA ILE A 82 1.15 -0.27 -7.08
C ILE A 82 -0.02 0.03 -6.16
N SER A 83 0.12 -0.24 -4.87
CA SER A 83 -0.80 0.23 -3.84
C SER A 83 -0.27 1.49 -3.18
N MET A 84 -1.14 2.46 -2.90
CA MET A 84 -0.83 3.64 -2.11
C MET A 84 -2.07 4.14 -1.38
N ASP A 85 -1.87 4.91 -0.31
CA ASP A 85 -2.95 5.53 0.45
C ASP A 85 -3.42 6.84 -0.19
N ALA A 86 -4.66 7.27 0.12
CA ALA A 86 -5.29 8.43 -0.49
C ALA A 86 -4.99 9.77 0.22
N ASP A 87 -4.38 9.73 1.41
CA ASP A 87 -4.23 10.85 2.34
C ASP A 87 -3.03 11.78 2.08
N LEU A 88 -2.36 11.61 0.94
CA LEU A 88 -1.16 12.35 0.52
C LEU A 88 0.08 12.11 1.40
N SER A 89 0.07 11.14 2.29
CA SER A 89 1.25 10.78 3.08
C SER A 89 2.36 10.15 2.22
N HIS A 90 1.99 9.43 1.18
CA HIS A 90 2.93 8.83 0.22
C HIS A 90 3.39 9.86 -0.82
N ARG A 91 4.69 9.99 -1.02
CA ARG A 91 5.27 10.92 -2.01
C ARG A 91 5.15 10.33 -3.42
N PRO A 92 4.46 11.00 -4.38
CA PRO A 92 4.32 10.47 -5.73
C PRO A 92 5.66 10.23 -6.44
N ASN A 93 6.69 11.02 -6.17
CA ASN A 93 8.02 10.85 -6.78
C ASN A 93 8.67 9.49 -6.47
N GLU A 94 8.30 8.86 -5.36
CA GLU A 94 8.81 7.54 -4.96
C GLU A 94 8.17 6.39 -5.75
N LEU A 95 7.11 6.65 -6.54
CA LEU A 95 6.58 5.70 -7.53
C LEU A 95 7.69 5.16 -8.43
N LYS A 96 8.68 6.01 -8.78
CA LYS A 96 9.81 5.61 -9.63
C LYS A 96 10.65 4.52 -8.99
N LEU A 97 10.87 4.56 -7.67
CA LEU A 97 11.62 3.53 -6.94
C LEU A 97 10.86 2.20 -6.92
N LEU A 98 9.55 2.25 -6.69
CA LEU A 98 8.70 1.07 -6.68
C LEU A 98 8.59 0.42 -8.07
N ILE A 99 8.52 1.24 -9.12
CA ILE A 99 8.52 0.77 -10.52
C ILE A 99 9.86 0.09 -10.84
N ALA A 100 10.98 0.78 -10.55
CA ALA A 100 12.32 0.28 -10.82
C ALA A 100 12.59 -1.06 -10.11
N GLY A 101 12.11 -1.24 -8.87
CA GLY A 101 12.21 -2.52 -8.16
C GLY A 101 11.59 -3.68 -8.93
N ILE A 102 10.38 -3.50 -9.47
CA ILE A 102 9.72 -4.54 -10.27
C ILE A 102 10.41 -4.73 -11.64
N GLU A 103 10.84 -3.64 -12.28
CA GLU A 103 11.59 -3.72 -13.55
C GLU A 103 12.94 -4.41 -13.39
N ALA A 104 13.60 -4.28 -12.23
CA ALA A 104 14.79 -5.03 -11.86
C ALA A 104 14.54 -6.54 -11.60
N GLY A 105 13.27 -6.96 -11.67
CA GLY A 105 12.86 -8.35 -11.61
C GLY A 105 12.46 -8.84 -10.22
N TYR A 106 12.24 -7.95 -9.25
CA TYR A 106 11.65 -8.33 -7.98
C TYR A 106 10.15 -8.61 -8.13
N ASP A 107 9.62 -9.50 -7.31
CA ASP A 107 8.19 -9.85 -7.31
C ASP A 107 7.35 -8.84 -6.53
N VAL A 108 7.92 -8.33 -5.43
CA VAL A 108 7.33 -7.30 -4.56
C VAL A 108 8.40 -6.25 -4.25
N CYS A 109 8.03 -4.96 -4.36
CA CYS A 109 8.88 -3.87 -3.88
C CYS A 109 8.09 -3.03 -2.87
N MET A 110 8.67 -2.76 -1.71
CA MET A 110 8.01 -2.13 -0.57
C MET A 110 8.75 -0.86 -0.15
N GLY A 111 8.03 0.22 0.09
CA GLY A 111 8.58 1.38 0.76
C GLY A 111 8.91 1.04 2.22
N SER A 112 10.03 1.53 2.70
CA SER A 112 10.41 1.44 4.12
C SER A 112 10.82 2.81 4.65
N ARG A 113 10.21 3.18 5.79
CA ARG A 113 10.51 4.42 6.52
C ARG A 113 11.76 4.29 7.38
N PHE A 114 12.29 3.08 7.52
CA PHE A 114 13.43 2.77 8.40
C PHE A 114 14.73 2.51 7.66
N LEU A 115 14.71 2.48 6.33
CA LEU A 115 15.94 2.47 5.52
C LEU A 115 16.59 3.86 5.50
N THR A 116 17.91 3.89 5.27
CA THR A 116 18.66 5.15 5.07
C THR A 116 18.03 5.94 3.91
N GLY A 117 17.65 7.17 4.16
CA GLY A 117 16.90 8.02 3.22
C GLY A 117 15.38 7.92 3.36
N GLY A 118 14.85 6.99 4.15
CA GLY A 118 13.45 6.94 4.56
C GLY A 118 13.18 7.78 5.82
N GLY A 119 11.91 7.84 6.24
CA GLY A 119 11.49 8.55 7.44
C GLY A 119 9.98 8.74 7.51
N SER A 120 9.51 9.38 8.58
CA SER A 120 8.10 9.73 8.75
C SER A 120 7.95 10.99 9.59
N ASP A 121 7.08 11.89 9.15
CA ASP A 121 6.62 13.04 9.93
C ASP A 121 5.38 12.70 10.79
N ASP A 122 4.72 11.56 10.54
CA ASP A 122 3.42 11.16 11.14
C ASP A 122 3.52 9.95 12.09
N MET A 123 4.73 9.51 12.44
CA MET A 123 4.91 8.32 13.25
C MET A 123 5.33 8.64 14.68
N PRO A 124 4.43 8.52 15.69
CA PRO A 124 4.76 8.67 17.08
C PRO A 124 5.68 7.52 17.55
N LEU A 125 6.46 7.76 18.61
CA LEU A 125 7.43 6.82 19.14
C LEU A 125 6.83 5.43 19.44
N THR A 126 5.59 5.39 19.92
CA THR A 126 4.86 4.14 20.18
C THR A 126 4.66 3.29 18.94
N ARG A 127 4.37 3.91 17.80
CA ARG A 127 4.26 3.19 16.51
C ARG A 127 5.62 2.74 16.00
N ILE A 128 6.68 3.53 16.20
CA ILE A 128 8.05 3.15 15.84
C ILE A 128 8.44 1.88 16.59
N ILE A 129 8.26 1.89 17.92
CA ILE A 129 8.58 0.74 18.78
C ILE A 129 7.72 -0.48 18.38
N GLY A 130 6.43 -0.30 18.24
CA GLY A 130 5.51 -1.38 17.86
C GLY A 130 5.89 -2.01 16.52
N ASN A 131 6.17 -1.20 15.48
CA ASN A 131 6.60 -1.72 14.18
C ASN A 131 7.92 -2.49 14.28
N LYS A 132 8.91 -1.98 15.01
CA LYS A 132 10.20 -2.68 15.21
C LYS A 132 10.02 -4.02 15.92
N ILE A 133 9.14 -4.10 16.93
CA ILE A 133 8.84 -5.36 17.63
C ILE A 133 8.21 -6.37 16.64
N PHE A 134 7.18 -5.97 15.89
CA PHE A 134 6.54 -6.85 14.92
C PHE A 134 7.48 -7.29 13.81
N VAL A 135 8.30 -6.37 13.28
CA VAL A 135 9.36 -6.69 12.31
C VAL A 135 10.32 -7.73 12.87
N ALA A 136 10.80 -7.55 14.12
CA ALA A 136 11.72 -8.51 14.75
C ALA A 136 11.06 -9.90 14.89
N ILE A 137 9.80 -9.96 15.33
CA ILE A 137 9.04 -11.21 15.45
C ILE A 137 8.96 -11.92 14.08
N VAL A 138 8.55 -11.20 13.02
CA VAL A 138 8.40 -11.79 11.69
C VAL A 138 9.74 -12.20 11.10
N ASN A 139 10.78 -11.39 11.27
CA ASN A 139 12.12 -11.74 10.79
C ASN A 139 12.65 -13.02 11.44
N ILE A 140 12.42 -13.20 12.76
CA ILE A 140 12.81 -14.42 13.49
C ILE A 140 11.97 -15.62 13.04
N LEU A 141 10.64 -15.47 12.97
CA LEU A 141 9.74 -16.59 12.69
C LEU A 141 9.83 -17.09 11.24
N TYR A 142 10.08 -16.18 10.30
CA TYR A 142 10.02 -16.52 8.86
C TYR A 142 11.38 -16.40 8.16
N GLY A 143 12.46 -16.05 8.89
CA GLY A 143 13.80 -15.90 8.30
C GLY A 143 13.87 -14.74 7.29
N SER A 144 13.11 -13.68 7.52
CA SER A 144 13.11 -12.47 6.66
C SER A 144 14.04 -11.39 7.20
N HIS A 145 14.22 -10.32 6.41
CA HIS A 145 15.07 -9.18 6.75
C HIS A 145 14.36 -7.84 6.53
N TYR A 146 13.05 -7.81 6.79
CA TYR A 146 12.27 -6.58 6.64
C TYR A 146 12.67 -5.51 7.66
N THR A 147 12.54 -4.26 7.27
CA THR A 147 12.76 -3.09 8.13
C THR A 147 11.46 -2.36 8.46
N ASP A 148 10.42 -2.49 7.60
CA ASP A 148 9.09 -1.92 7.81
C ASP A 148 8.00 -2.86 7.28
N MET A 149 7.00 -3.18 8.11
CA MET A 149 5.90 -4.06 7.71
C MET A 149 4.54 -3.38 7.63
N CYS A 150 4.40 -2.22 8.23
CA CYS A 150 3.11 -1.55 8.40
C CYS A 150 2.90 -0.40 7.40
N TYR A 151 3.68 -0.34 6.33
CA TYR A 151 3.63 0.72 5.34
C TYR A 151 2.95 0.24 4.05
N GLY A 152 1.94 1.00 3.60
CA GLY A 152 1.06 0.60 2.50
C GLY A 152 1.59 0.88 1.09
N TYR A 153 2.71 1.60 0.95
CA TYR A 153 3.28 1.98 -0.32
C TYR A 153 4.11 0.83 -0.92
N ARG A 154 3.49 0.06 -1.82
CA ARG A 154 4.07 -1.19 -2.33
C ARG A 154 3.78 -1.37 -3.81
N SER A 155 4.65 -2.11 -4.49
CA SER A 155 4.40 -2.57 -5.84
C SER A 155 4.55 -4.08 -5.98
N PHE A 156 3.86 -4.62 -6.98
CA PHE A 156 3.76 -6.05 -7.25
C PHE A 156 3.95 -6.31 -8.73
N ALA A 157 4.73 -7.31 -9.08
CA ALA A 157 4.73 -7.84 -10.43
C ALA A 157 3.38 -8.50 -10.74
N ARG A 158 2.98 -8.49 -12.01
CA ARG A 158 1.70 -9.07 -12.43
C ARG A 158 1.56 -10.52 -11.99
N GLY A 159 0.43 -10.83 -11.40
CA GLY A 159 0.09 -12.19 -10.92
C GLY A 159 0.59 -12.50 -9.52
N VAL A 160 1.46 -11.69 -8.94
CA VAL A 160 1.95 -11.88 -7.57
C VAL A 160 0.80 -11.76 -6.56
N SER A 161 -0.13 -10.82 -6.75
CA SER A 161 -1.30 -10.67 -5.89
C SER A 161 -2.13 -11.96 -5.79
N ARG A 162 -2.26 -12.71 -6.89
CA ARG A 162 -2.95 -14.00 -6.90
C ARG A 162 -2.13 -15.08 -6.17
N LYS A 163 -0.80 -15.08 -6.36
CA LYS A 163 0.09 -16.00 -5.65
C LYS A 163 0.04 -15.80 -4.14
N LEU A 164 -0.08 -14.55 -3.68
CA LEU A 164 -0.14 -14.22 -2.26
C LEU A 164 -1.38 -14.79 -1.58
N SER A 165 -2.52 -14.94 -2.28
CA SER A 165 -3.78 -15.48 -1.70
C SER A 165 -4.17 -14.73 -0.42
N LEU A 166 -4.24 -13.40 -0.50
CA LEU A 166 -4.51 -12.52 0.64
C LEU A 166 -5.93 -12.70 1.17
N GLU A 167 -6.09 -12.64 2.50
CA GLU A 167 -7.35 -12.89 3.21
C GLU A 167 -7.74 -11.76 4.17
N GLU A 168 -6.77 -10.96 4.65
CA GLU A 168 -7.03 -9.88 5.60
C GLU A 168 -7.94 -8.80 5.01
N ASP A 169 -8.96 -8.42 5.79
CA ASP A 169 -9.91 -7.37 5.41
C ASP A 169 -9.52 -5.99 5.95
N GLY A 170 -8.74 -5.94 7.04
CA GLY A 170 -8.38 -4.73 7.77
C GLY A 170 -6.91 -4.30 7.58
N PHE A 171 -6.38 -3.65 8.61
CA PHE A 171 -5.00 -3.12 8.66
C PHE A 171 -3.90 -4.18 8.85
N GLY A 172 -4.25 -5.46 8.94
CA GLY A 172 -3.27 -6.55 8.93
C GLY A 172 -2.74 -6.88 7.53
N ILE A 173 -3.31 -6.31 6.48
CA ILE A 173 -3.02 -6.66 5.08
C ILE A 173 -1.55 -6.45 4.72
N GLU A 174 -0.91 -5.38 5.17
CA GLU A 174 0.49 -5.09 4.90
C GLU A 174 1.41 -6.16 5.53
N THR A 175 1.08 -6.58 6.76
CA THR A 175 1.78 -7.66 7.46
C THR A 175 1.57 -9.00 6.77
N GLU A 176 0.34 -9.31 6.36
CA GLU A 176 0.03 -10.53 5.62
C GLU A 176 0.80 -10.61 4.30
N ILE A 177 0.88 -9.50 3.55
CA ILE A 177 1.66 -9.42 2.31
C ILE A 177 3.13 -9.77 2.57
N SER A 178 3.75 -9.19 3.59
CA SER A 178 5.15 -9.41 3.92
C SER A 178 5.41 -10.87 4.30
N ILE A 179 4.58 -11.45 5.19
CA ILE A 179 4.70 -12.85 5.62
C ILE A 179 4.49 -13.81 4.44
N LYS A 180 3.42 -13.61 3.66
CA LYS A 180 3.12 -14.50 2.53
C LYS A 180 4.13 -14.36 1.39
N ALA A 181 4.73 -13.19 1.20
CA ALA A 181 5.83 -13.03 0.26
C ALA A 181 7.03 -13.90 0.67
N GLN A 182 7.41 -13.88 1.94
CA GLN A 182 8.50 -14.72 2.46
C GLN A 182 8.16 -16.21 2.39
N LYS A 183 6.98 -16.64 2.85
CA LYS A 183 6.55 -18.06 2.81
C LYS A 183 6.49 -18.62 1.39
N LYS A 184 6.25 -17.79 0.40
CA LYS A 184 6.19 -18.18 -1.02
C LYS A 184 7.49 -17.94 -1.77
N HIS A 185 8.58 -17.63 -1.05
CA HIS A 185 9.91 -17.38 -1.61
C HIS A 185 9.89 -16.34 -2.75
N LEU A 186 9.04 -15.33 -2.64
CA LEU A 186 9.02 -14.22 -3.59
C LEU A 186 10.22 -13.32 -3.36
N ARG A 187 10.80 -12.81 -4.43
CA ARG A 187 11.89 -11.84 -4.34
C ARG A 187 11.33 -10.50 -3.92
N ALA A 188 11.52 -10.14 -2.65
CA ALA A 188 11.10 -8.88 -2.07
C ALA A 188 12.27 -7.90 -1.98
N LEU A 189 12.01 -6.63 -2.32
CA LEU A 189 12.95 -5.51 -2.17
C LEU A 189 12.32 -4.45 -1.28
N GLU A 190 13.06 -3.87 -0.36
CA GLU A 190 12.68 -2.63 0.31
C GLU A 190 13.44 -1.45 -0.29
N VAL A 191 12.74 -0.34 -0.48
CA VAL A 191 13.31 0.93 -0.95
C VAL A 191 13.01 2.03 0.07
N PRO A 192 13.90 3.04 0.25
CA PRO A 192 13.62 4.13 1.17
C PRO A 192 12.36 4.89 0.74
N SER A 193 11.51 5.18 1.72
CA SER A 193 10.29 5.96 1.51
C SER A 193 10.06 6.90 2.68
N TYR A 194 9.56 8.10 2.41
CA TYR A 194 9.32 9.11 3.41
C TYR A 194 7.83 9.44 3.52
N GLU A 195 7.24 9.10 4.65
CA GLU A 195 5.85 9.37 4.98
C GLU A 195 5.68 10.82 5.46
N LYS A 196 4.92 11.61 4.73
CA LYS A 196 4.54 12.96 5.15
C LYS A 196 3.40 12.92 6.16
N LEU A 197 3.23 14.02 6.91
CA LEU A 197 1.96 14.26 7.60
C LEU A 197 0.82 14.18 6.58
N ARG A 198 -0.26 13.49 6.96
CA ARG A 198 -1.47 13.48 6.12
C ARG A 198 -1.99 14.89 5.94
N ALA A 199 -2.46 15.22 4.73
CA ALA A 199 -2.84 16.58 4.40
C ALA A 199 -4.22 16.95 4.98
N SER A 200 -5.13 15.99 5.14
CA SER A 200 -6.46 16.17 5.72
C SER A 200 -6.99 14.85 6.29
N GLY A 201 -8.04 14.94 7.12
CA GLY A 201 -8.70 13.79 7.75
C GLY A 201 -8.02 13.28 9.01
N GLU A 202 -8.74 12.45 9.77
CA GLU A 202 -8.22 11.81 10.97
C GLU A 202 -7.63 10.43 10.67
N GLY A 203 -6.50 10.10 11.35
CA GLY A 203 -5.91 8.78 11.28
C GLY A 203 -6.87 7.70 11.77
N LYS A 204 -7.24 6.78 10.91
CA LYS A 204 -8.13 5.65 11.24
C LYS A 204 -7.42 4.59 12.10
N LEU A 205 -6.11 4.66 12.23
CA LEU A 205 -5.30 3.74 13.03
C LEU A 205 -5.44 4.04 14.53
N ARG A 206 -5.90 3.04 15.30
CA ARG A 206 -5.97 3.05 16.77
C ARG A 206 -4.85 2.18 17.33
N SER A 207 -3.77 2.77 17.82
CA SER A 207 -2.48 2.11 18.12
C SER A 207 -2.55 0.78 18.88
N LEU A 208 -3.45 0.60 19.85
CA LEU A 208 -3.57 -0.66 20.59
C LEU A 208 -4.41 -1.73 19.84
N GLY A 209 -5.51 -1.31 19.23
CA GLY A 209 -6.37 -2.24 18.45
C GLY A 209 -5.65 -2.78 17.23
N ASP A 210 -4.90 -1.93 16.53
CA ASP A 210 -4.17 -2.33 15.33
C ASP A 210 -2.99 -3.24 15.65
N GLY A 211 -2.32 -3.02 16.79
CA GLY A 211 -1.28 -3.94 17.29
C GLY A 211 -1.81 -5.35 17.52
N ALA A 212 -3.01 -5.48 18.07
CA ALA A 212 -3.67 -6.80 18.25
C ALA A 212 -4.02 -7.45 16.90
N ILE A 213 -4.46 -6.66 15.90
CA ILE A 213 -4.73 -7.16 14.54
C ILE A 213 -3.45 -7.68 13.89
N ILE A 214 -2.35 -6.92 13.97
CA ILE A 214 -1.05 -7.32 13.43
C ILE A 214 -0.58 -8.62 14.08
N LEU A 215 -0.63 -8.71 15.40
CA LEU A 215 -0.24 -9.93 16.14
C LEU A 215 -1.10 -11.13 15.72
N ARG A 216 -2.43 -10.95 15.63
CA ARG A 216 -3.35 -12.00 15.14
C ARG A 216 -2.99 -12.43 13.72
N THR A 217 -2.66 -11.48 12.83
CA THR A 217 -2.25 -11.78 11.46
C THR A 217 -0.96 -12.59 11.43
N ILE A 218 0.02 -12.27 12.30
CA ILE A 218 1.27 -13.04 12.43
C ILE A 218 0.95 -14.48 12.85
N LEU A 219 0.13 -14.65 13.91
CA LEU A 219 -0.22 -15.96 14.45
C LEU A 219 -1.05 -16.80 13.45
N LYS A 220 -1.98 -16.18 12.73
CA LYS A 220 -2.80 -16.85 11.70
C LYS A 220 -1.97 -17.40 10.54
N ASN A 221 -0.83 -16.83 10.29
CA ASN A 221 0.04 -17.21 9.19
C ASN A 221 1.21 -18.13 9.60
N LEU A 222 1.29 -18.58 10.88
CA LEU A 222 2.23 -19.60 11.30
C LEU A 222 1.86 -20.94 10.65
#